data_456b7698a1941714f48096c5344da2c5
#
_entry.id   456b7698a1941714f48096c5344da2c5
#
_cell.length_a   1.000
_cell.length_b   1.000
_cell.length_c   1.000
_cell.angle_alpha   90.00
_cell.angle_beta   90.00
_cell.angle_gamma   90.00
#
_symmetry.space_group_name_H-M   'P 1'
#
loop_
_entity.id
_entity.type
_entity.pdbx_description
1 polymer ?
#
loop_
_entity_poly.entity_id
_entity_poly.type
_entity_poly.pdbx_seq_one_letter_code
_entity_poly.pdbx_strand_id
1 'polypeptide(L)'
;NQQVKKLDYKIRILSSNIGIDRFYNNIDPITAIEELIEISSPKKDEKIIFIWPEGIIPGISQDQLKEYKWLFENKFNENHLLAIGINSKEDESKNIKYFNSLSIFDHDLNIINSYKKINLVPFGEFLPFEKLLTGIGLKTITNDYQSYSKGEERNIIDLKYNNLSVKILPLICYEIIYSGKIFTNSNFDYIVNISEDGWFGKSIGPEQHLTHSIFRAIESGKYVLRSANNGTSAIINPLGVIEQKVDINKSGYIDLIESRKIETTLFAKFGNKIFGFIILLYIFLIFSFKKLRNE
;
A
#
# COMPACT_ATOMS: atom_id res chain seq x y z
N ASN A 1 21.67 -19.96 -4.49
CA ASN A 1 20.87 -20.69 -3.47
C ASN A 1 19.95 -19.70 -2.77
N GLN A 2 18.64 -19.75 -3.09
CA GLN A 2 17.62 -18.96 -2.41
C GLN A 2 17.33 -19.66 -1.07
N GLN A 3 17.67 -19.06 0.04
CA GLN A 3 17.27 -19.57 1.35
C GLN A 3 15.80 -19.22 1.58
N VAL A 4 14.96 -20.24 1.69
CA VAL A 4 13.59 -20.09 2.19
C VAL A 4 13.66 -20.01 3.71
N LYS A 5 13.08 -18.97 4.30
CA LYS A 5 12.96 -18.79 5.74
C LYS A 5 11.49 -18.86 6.13
N LYS A 6 11.15 -19.80 7.01
CA LYS A 6 9.83 -19.83 7.67
C LYS A 6 9.74 -18.62 8.61
N LEU A 7 8.59 -17.95 8.59
CA LEU A 7 8.33 -16.79 9.44
C LEU A 7 7.83 -17.25 10.81
N ASP A 8 8.21 -16.53 11.86
CA ASP A 8 7.72 -16.74 13.24
C ASP A 8 6.30 -16.17 13.44
N TYR A 9 5.77 -15.52 12.39
CA TYR A 9 4.45 -14.90 12.31
C TYR A 9 3.92 -15.06 10.88
N LYS A 10 2.62 -14.96 10.73
CA LYS A 10 1.98 -14.89 9.41
C LYS A 10 1.75 -13.43 9.03
N ILE A 11 1.78 -13.13 7.73
CA ILE A 11 1.22 -11.89 7.22
C ILE A 11 -0.01 -12.26 6.40
N ARG A 12 -1.18 -11.85 6.89
CA ARG A 12 -2.47 -12.13 6.25
C ARG A 12 -2.92 -10.92 5.45
N ILE A 13 -3.04 -11.11 4.16
CA ILE A 13 -3.46 -10.10 3.21
C ILE A 13 -4.94 -10.31 2.91
N LEU A 14 -5.77 -9.32 3.23
CA LEU A 14 -7.19 -9.37 2.97
C LEU A 14 -7.51 -8.89 1.56
N SER A 15 -8.51 -9.51 0.98
CA SER A 15 -9.27 -9.04 -0.16
C SER A 15 -10.71 -8.84 0.28
N SER A 16 -11.26 -7.67 0.07
CA SER A 16 -12.66 -7.40 0.34
C SER A 16 -13.39 -7.03 -0.96
N ASN A 17 -14.70 -7.13 -0.92
CA ASN A 17 -15.56 -6.76 -2.06
C ASN A 17 -16.62 -5.75 -1.60
N ILE A 18 -16.20 -4.84 -0.74
CA ILE A 18 -17.06 -3.78 -0.19
C ILE A 18 -17.30 -2.75 -1.29
N GLY A 19 -18.56 -2.37 -1.52
CA GLY A 19 -18.94 -1.45 -2.58
C GLY A 19 -18.25 -0.08 -2.47
N ILE A 20 -17.94 0.51 -3.63
CA ILE A 20 -17.33 1.85 -3.72
C ILE A 20 -18.32 2.96 -3.29
N ASP A 21 -19.60 2.66 -3.28
CA ASP A 21 -20.68 3.54 -2.81
C ASP A 21 -20.52 3.96 -1.34
N ARG A 22 -19.68 3.25 -0.55
CA ARG A 22 -19.34 3.65 0.82
C ARG A 22 -18.69 5.05 0.90
N PHE A 23 -18.10 5.53 -0.18
CA PHE A 23 -17.52 6.89 -0.24
C PHE A 23 -18.57 7.98 -0.47
N TYR A 24 -19.78 7.61 -0.91
CA TYR A 24 -20.84 8.55 -1.27
C TYR A 24 -22.07 8.43 -0.38
N ASN A 25 -22.25 7.28 0.24
CA ASN A 25 -23.39 7.00 1.11
C ASN A 25 -22.92 6.91 2.57
N ASN A 26 -23.77 7.31 3.49
CA ASN A 26 -23.53 7.11 4.92
C ASN A 26 -23.70 5.62 5.26
N ILE A 27 -22.69 4.82 4.90
CA ILE A 27 -22.63 3.40 5.30
C ILE A 27 -22.15 3.36 6.75
N ASP A 28 -22.85 2.55 7.56
CA ASP A 28 -22.47 2.33 8.94
C ASP A 28 -21.06 1.67 9.03
N PRO A 29 -20.09 2.32 9.68
CA PRO A 29 -18.75 1.74 9.88
C PRO A 29 -18.78 0.37 10.55
N ILE A 30 -19.75 0.10 11.40
CA ILE A 30 -19.91 -1.18 12.13
C ILE A 30 -20.00 -2.33 11.13
N THR A 31 -20.89 -2.24 10.15
CA THR A 31 -21.08 -3.29 9.15
C THR A 31 -19.78 -3.59 8.39
N ALA A 32 -19.04 -2.55 7.98
CA ALA A 32 -17.77 -2.72 7.27
C ALA A 32 -16.71 -3.36 8.19
N ILE A 33 -16.63 -2.96 9.44
CA ILE A 33 -15.69 -3.53 10.43
C ILE A 33 -16.01 -4.99 10.69
N GLU A 34 -17.29 -5.35 10.90
CA GLU A 34 -17.70 -6.74 11.13
C GLU A 34 -17.37 -7.64 9.95
N GLU A 35 -17.64 -7.20 8.72
CA GLU A 35 -17.27 -7.94 7.49
C GLU A 35 -15.74 -8.15 7.41
N LEU A 36 -14.94 -7.11 7.67
CA LEU A 36 -13.48 -7.20 7.64
C LEU A 36 -12.94 -8.13 8.74
N ILE A 37 -13.53 -8.13 9.92
CA ILE A 37 -13.17 -9.05 11.01
C ILE A 37 -13.50 -10.49 10.61
N GLU A 38 -14.65 -10.73 9.99
CA GLU A 38 -15.05 -12.05 9.51
C GLU A 38 -14.08 -12.57 8.44
N ILE A 39 -13.78 -11.74 7.41
CA ILE A 39 -12.79 -12.07 6.39
C ILE A 39 -11.41 -12.32 7.03
N SER A 40 -11.01 -11.52 8.04
CA SER A 40 -9.73 -11.69 8.74
C SER A 40 -9.58 -13.06 9.37
N SER A 41 -10.67 -13.68 9.83
CA SER A 41 -10.67 -15.01 10.47
C SER A 41 -9.52 -15.19 11.48
N PRO A 42 -9.42 -14.30 12.51
CA PRO A 42 -8.30 -14.31 13.44
C PRO A 42 -8.29 -15.58 14.31
N LYS A 43 -7.09 -16.11 14.57
CA LYS A 43 -6.88 -17.26 15.45
C LYS A 43 -5.98 -16.85 16.61
N LYS A 44 -6.47 -16.94 17.82
CA LYS A 44 -5.83 -16.41 19.05
C LYS A 44 -4.46 -17.04 19.36
N ASP A 45 -4.20 -18.26 18.89
CA ASP A 45 -2.96 -19.02 19.08
C ASP A 45 -1.91 -18.75 17.97
N GLU A 46 -2.25 -17.98 16.94
CA GLU A 46 -1.37 -17.65 15.84
C GLU A 46 -0.90 -16.19 15.92
N LYS A 47 0.37 -15.95 15.64
CA LYS A 47 0.91 -14.59 15.49
C LYS A 47 0.66 -14.11 14.06
N ILE A 48 -0.19 -13.06 13.92
CA ILE A 48 -0.61 -12.60 12.61
C ILE A 48 -0.55 -11.07 12.51
N ILE A 49 0.02 -10.58 11.40
CA ILE A 49 -0.13 -9.20 10.94
C ILE A 49 -1.20 -9.21 9.85
N PHE A 50 -2.34 -8.58 10.12
CA PHE A 50 -3.42 -8.41 9.15
C PHE A 50 -3.18 -7.17 8.31
N ILE A 51 -3.34 -7.25 6.99
CA ILE A 51 -3.27 -6.11 6.08
C ILE A 51 -4.64 -5.93 5.44
N TRP A 52 -5.30 -4.81 5.78
CA TRP A 52 -6.60 -4.42 5.24
C TRP A 52 -6.44 -3.41 4.11
N PRO A 53 -7.34 -3.41 3.10
CA PRO A 53 -7.25 -2.54 1.94
C PRO A 53 -7.31 -1.04 2.26
N GLU A 54 -7.05 -0.21 1.24
CA GLU A 54 -7.09 1.25 1.29
C GLU A 54 -8.49 1.79 1.60
N GLY A 55 -8.58 2.77 2.52
CA GLY A 55 -9.82 3.52 2.80
C GLY A 55 -11.03 2.63 3.06
N ILE A 56 -10.81 1.48 3.72
CA ILE A 56 -11.82 0.41 3.74
C ILE A 56 -12.93 0.66 4.75
N ILE A 57 -12.68 1.45 5.79
CA ILE A 57 -13.68 1.79 6.81
C ILE A 57 -14.25 3.17 6.49
N PRO A 58 -15.53 3.28 6.15
CA PRO A 58 -16.13 4.54 5.76
C PRO A 58 -16.31 5.51 6.93
N GLY A 59 -16.19 6.80 6.67
CA GLY A 59 -16.65 7.87 7.55
C GLY A 59 -15.87 8.11 8.83
N ILE A 60 -14.85 7.29 9.16
CA ILE A 60 -14.07 7.45 10.39
C ILE A 60 -12.57 7.63 10.12
N SER A 61 -11.90 8.32 11.04
CA SER A 61 -10.44 8.45 11.05
C SER A 61 -9.80 7.44 12.00
N GLN A 62 -8.49 7.25 11.85
CA GLN A 62 -7.71 6.32 12.69
C GLN A 62 -7.92 6.56 14.20
N ASP A 63 -8.08 7.81 14.63
CA ASP A 63 -8.24 8.16 16.05
C ASP A 63 -9.62 7.77 16.59
N GLN A 64 -10.62 7.73 15.71
CA GLN A 64 -11.99 7.34 16.05
C GLN A 64 -12.18 5.81 16.06
N LEU A 65 -11.27 5.04 15.44
CA LEU A 65 -11.40 3.58 15.39
C LEU A 65 -11.50 2.96 16.80
N LYS A 66 -10.89 3.59 17.79
CA LYS A 66 -10.92 3.14 19.18
C LYS A 66 -12.34 3.15 19.81
N GLU A 67 -13.26 3.95 19.28
CA GLU A 67 -14.67 3.97 19.72
C GLU A 67 -15.39 2.65 19.36
N TYR A 68 -14.87 1.91 18.39
CA TYR A 68 -15.36 0.62 17.91
C TYR A 68 -14.62 -0.59 18.53
N LYS A 69 -13.80 -0.38 19.56
CA LYS A 69 -12.95 -1.41 20.19
C LYS A 69 -13.72 -2.66 20.57
N TRP A 70 -14.95 -2.53 21.02
CA TRP A 70 -15.83 -3.62 21.43
C TRP A 70 -16.08 -4.67 20.32
N LEU A 71 -15.95 -4.32 19.03
CA LEU A 71 -16.02 -5.26 17.91
C LEU A 71 -14.77 -6.16 17.83
N PHE A 72 -13.62 -5.66 18.29
CA PHE A 72 -12.32 -6.31 18.16
C PHE A 72 -11.93 -7.15 19.38
N GLU A 73 -12.36 -6.78 20.60
CA GLU A 73 -11.89 -7.32 21.89
C GLU A 73 -11.96 -8.85 22.01
N ASN A 74 -13.01 -9.48 21.46
CA ASN A 74 -13.19 -10.92 21.52
C ASN A 74 -12.56 -11.67 20.35
N LYS A 75 -12.05 -10.97 19.35
CA LYS A 75 -11.53 -11.53 18.11
C LYS A 75 -10.02 -11.46 18.03
N PHE A 76 -9.44 -10.34 18.46
CA PHE A 76 -8.01 -10.10 18.42
C PHE A 76 -7.39 -10.13 19.81
N ASN A 77 -6.09 -10.40 19.89
CA ASN A 77 -5.31 -10.42 21.12
C ASN A 77 -3.86 -9.97 20.86
N GLU A 78 -3.00 -10.05 21.88
CA GLU A 78 -1.59 -9.62 21.85
C GLU A 78 -0.72 -10.28 20.76
N ASN A 79 -1.19 -11.36 20.11
CA ASN A 79 -0.53 -12.00 19.00
C ASN A 79 -0.84 -11.32 17.65
N HIS A 80 -1.71 -10.31 17.63
CA HIS A 80 -2.24 -9.71 16.43
C HIS A 80 -1.84 -8.25 16.28
N LEU A 81 -1.49 -7.88 15.04
CA LEU A 81 -1.32 -6.52 14.59
C LEU A 81 -2.22 -6.26 13.38
N LEU A 82 -2.77 -5.06 13.30
CA LEU A 82 -3.69 -4.66 12.24
C LEU A 82 -3.08 -3.48 11.46
N ALA A 83 -2.71 -3.71 10.21
CA ALA A 83 -2.29 -2.68 9.27
C ALA A 83 -3.50 -2.31 8.40
N ILE A 84 -4.13 -1.18 8.68
CA ILE A 84 -5.43 -0.78 8.12
C ILE A 84 -5.27 0.43 7.21
N GLY A 85 -5.81 0.38 6.00
CA GLY A 85 -6.00 1.54 5.15
C GLY A 85 -7.16 2.39 5.68
N ILE A 86 -6.85 3.50 6.34
CA ILE A 86 -7.82 4.36 7.02
C ILE A 86 -7.39 5.81 6.94
N ASN A 87 -8.34 6.74 6.96
CA ASN A 87 -8.02 8.15 6.99
C ASN A 87 -7.38 8.56 8.31
N SER A 88 -6.43 9.49 8.26
CA SER A 88 -5.92 10.21 9.43
C SER A 88 -6.17 11.70 9.30
N LYS A 89 -6.24 12.40 10.43
CA LYS A 89 -6.43 13.85 10.49
C LYS A 89 -5.40 14.51 11.39
N GLU A 90 -5.08 15.74 11.07
CA GLU A 90 -4.25 16.64 11.91
C GLU A 90 -4.93 18.00 12.04
N ASP A 91 -5.05 18.44 13.27
CA ASP A 91 -5.61 19.76 13.60
C ASP A 91 -4.48 20.79 13.61
N GLU A 92 -4.41 21.62 12.57
CA GLU A 92 -3.54 22.80 12.55
C GLU A 92 -4.38 24.04 12.86
N SER A 93 -4.25 24.60 14.04
CA SER A 93 -4.78 25.85 14.62
C SER A 93 -5.99 26.54 13.94
N LYS A 94 -6.23 26.35 12.65
CA LYS A 94 -7.34 26.92 11.84
C LYS A 94 -7.87 26.00 10.74
N ASN A 95 -7.18 24.91 10.41
CA ASN A 95 -7.59 23.97 9.34
C ASN A 95 -7.33 22.53 9.76
N ILE A 96 -8.28 21.67 9.49
CA ILE A 96 -8.10 20.23 9.64
C ILE A 96 -7.54 19.67 8.32
N LYS A 97 -6.40 19.00 8.41
CA LYS A 97 -5.82 18.28 7.29
C LYS A 97 -6.22 16.81 7.34
N TYR A 98 -6.70 16.28 6.23
CA TYR A 98 -7.01 14.85 6.07
C TYR A 98 -5.95 14.18 5.21
N PHE A 99 -5.59 12.95 5.58
CA PHE A 99 -4.61 12.15 4.87
C PHE A 99 -5.17 10.76 4.59
N ASN A 100 -4.90 10.25 3.41
CA ASN A 100 -5.06 8.83 3.11
C ASN A 100 -3.87 8.08 3.73
N SER A 101 -4.13 7.12 4.63
CA SER A 101 -3.08 6.55 5.48
C SER A 101 -3.14 5.03 5.56
N LEU A 102 -1.97 4.43 5.80
CA LEU A 102 -1.81 3.07 6.29
C LEU A 102 -1.38 3.14 7.74
N SER A 103 -2.27 2.78 8.66
CA SER A 103 -2.03 2.84 10.10
C SER A 103 -1.93 1.46 10.71
N ILE A 104 -0.94 1.26 11.58
CA ILE A 104 -0.69 -0.01 12.26
C ILE A 104 -1.15 0.11 13.70
N PHE A 105 -2.00 -0.81 14.09
CA PHE A 105 -2.60 -0.88 15.43
C PHE A 105 -2.21 -2.17 16.14
N ASP A 106 -2.13 -2.10 17.47
CA ASP A 106 -2.16 -3.29 18.31
C ASP A 106 -3.61 -3.81 18.47
N HIS A 107 -3.76 -4.90 19.23
CA HIS A 107 -5.07 -5.51 19.48
C HIS A 107 -6.01 -4.62 20.31
N ASP A 108 -5.48 -3.64 21.04
CA ASP A 108 -6.24 -2.63 21.80
C ASP A 108 -6.58 -1.38 20.98
N LEU A 109 -6.25 -1.41 19.68
CA LEU A 109 -6.41 -0.30 18.74
C LEU A 109 -5.59 0.94 19.13
N ASN A 110 -4.46 0.76 19.81
CA ASN A 110 -3.48 1.83 19.95
C ASN A 110 -2.65 1.92 18.67
N ILE A 111 -2.45 3.13 18.18
CA ILE A 111 -1.66 3.39 16.97
C ILE A 111 -0.18 3.18 17.30
N ILE A 112 0.46 2.21 16.64
CA ILE A 112 1.90 1.93 16.74
C ILE A 112 2.67 2.77 15.73
N ASN A 113 2.15 2.88 14.51
CA ASN A 113 2.77 3.63 13.42
C ASN A 113 1.72 4.05 12.39
N SER A 114 2.00 5.10 11.64
CA SER A 114 1.12 5.54 10.54
C SER A 114 1.95 6.12 9.41
N TYR A 115 1.62 5.74 8.19
CA TYR A 115 2.18 6.30 6.96
C TYR A 115 1.09 7.07 6.21
N LYS A 116 1.39 8.32 5.86
CA LYS A 116 0.51 9.19 5.07
C LYS A 116 0.93 9.15 3.60
N LYS A 117 -0.02 8.95 2.72
CA LYS A 117 0.19 8.92 1.27
C LYS A 117 0.90 10.17 0.76
N ILE A 118 1.96 9.98 -0.01
CA ILE A 118 2.77 11.08 -0.54
C ILE A 118 2.36 11.44 -1.96
N ASN A 119 2.15 10.42 -2.81
CA ASN A 119 1.78 10.64 -4.19
C ASN A 119 0.27 10.52 -4.35
N LEU A 120 -0.40 11.65 -4.29
CA LEU A 120 -1.87 11.74 -4.42
C LEU A 120 -2.29 11.63 -5.88
N VAL A 121 -3.49 11.10 -6.11
CA VAL A 121 -4.11 10.99 -7.44
C VAL A 121 -4.69 12.35 -7.84
N PRO A 122 -4.19 12.97 -8.94
CA PRO A 122 -4.78 14.20 -9.43
C PRO A 122 -6.26 14.04 -9.76
N PHE A 123 -7.08 15.03 -9.44
CA PHE A 123 -8.54 15.06 -9.57
C PHE A 123 -9.31 14.03 -8.73
N GLY A 124 -8.68 12.93 -8.31
CA GLY A 124 -9.26 11.97 -7.40
C GLY A 124 -9.11 12.43 -5.95
N GLU A 125 -7.91 12.64 -5.48
CA GLU A 125 -7.57 12.94 -4.09
C GLU A 125 -7.24 14.40 -3.85
N PHE A 126 -6.82 15.15 -4.87
CA PHE A 126 -6.62 16.59 -4.82
C PHE A 126 -6.94 17.26 -6.15
N LEU A 127 -7.27 18.53 -6.11
CA LEU A 127 -7.48 19.34 -7.31
C LEU A 127 -6.20 20.12 -7.65
N PRO A 128 -5.56 19.87 -8.79
CA PRO A 128 -4.55 20.79 -9.32
C PRO A 128 -5.16 22.18 -9.48
N PHE A 129 -4.46 23.23 -9.08
CA PHE A 129 -5.00 24.62 -9.13
C PHE A 129 -6.35 24.77 -8.41
N GLU A 130 -6.47 24.21 -7.21
CA GLU A 130 -7.71 24.07 -6.44
C GLU A 130 -8.58 25.33 -6.43
N LYS A 131 -7.98 26.51 -6.17
CA LYS A 131 -8.72 27.80 -6.14
C LYS A 131 -9.42 28.13 -7.46
N LEU A 132 -8.83 27.75 -8.59
CA LEU A 132 -9.41 28.00 -9.92
C LEU A 132 -10.53 27.00 -10.21
N LEU A 133 -10.28 25.71 -9.96
CA LEU A 133 -11.18 24.64 -10.31
C LEU A 133 -12.41 24.57 -9.41
N THR A 134 -12.26 24.87 -8.12
CA THR A 134 -13.42 25.00 -7.21
C THR A 134 -14.28 26.19 -7.56
N GLY A 135 -13.69 27.28 -8.09
CA GLY A 135 -14.43 28.45 -8.58
C GLY A 135 -15.39 28.15 -9.74
N ILE A 136 -15.13 27.08 -10.51
CA ILE A 136 -16.01 26.58 -11.59
C ILE A 136 -16.83 25.35 -11.18
N GLY A 137 -16.87 25.02 -9.88
CA GLY A 137 -17.71 23.97 -9.32
C GLY A 137 -17.13 22.55 -9.36
N LEU A 138 -15.87 22.38 -9.71
CA LEU A 138 -15.19 21.07 -9.68
C LEU A 138 -14.82 20.69 -8.24
N LYS A 139 -14.96 19.40 -7.90
CA LYS A 139 -14.66 18.81 -6.59
C LYS A 139 -13.81 17.54 -6.76
N THR A 140 -13.12 17.14 -5.72
CA THR A 140 -12.44 15.82 -5.67
C THR A 140 -13.45 14.69 -5.59
N ILE A 141 -13.06 13.50 -6.06
CA ILE A 141 -13.96 12.34 -6.12
C ILE A 141 -14.02 11.61 -4.77
N THR A 142 -12.91 11.56 -4.04
CA THR A 142 -12.73 10.66 -2.88
C THR A 142 -12.97 11.27 -1.51
N ASN A 143 -13.20 12.59 -1.42
CA ASN A 143 -13.40 13.24 -0.13
C ASN A 143 -14.39 14.40 -0.28
N ASP A 144 -15.55 14.25 0.30
CA ASP A 144 -16.78 15.08 0.28
C ASP A 144 -16.64 16.61 0.25
N TYR A 145 -15.68 17.25 -0.29
CA TYR A 145 -15.44 18.69 -0.41
C TYR A 145 -14.01 19.14 -0.02
N GLN A 146 -13.17 18.21 0.49
CA GLN A 146 -11.80 18.58 0.88
C GLN A 146 -10.80 17.68 0.16
N SER A 147 -9.77 18.29 -0.41
CA SER A 147 -8.62 17.56 -0.94
C SER A 147 -7.84 16.89 0.20
N TYR A 148 -7.33 15.69 -0.04
CA TYR A 148 -6.34 15.11 0.87
C TYR A 148 -5.08 15.96 0.89
N SER A 149 -4.45 16.01 2.05
CA SER A 149 -3.12 16.57 2.22
C SER A 149 -2.08 15.53 1.90
N LYS A 150 -0.96 15.97 1.32
CA LYS A 150 0.18 15.12 1.00
C LYS A 150 0.99 14.83 2.27
N GLY A 151 1.40 13.58 2.46
CA GLY A 151 2.39 13.20 3.47
C GLY A 151 3.76 13.86 3.20
N GLU A 152 4.57 14.04 4.24
CA GLU A 152 5.84 14.76 4.14
C GLU A 152 6.92 13.94 3.42
N GLU A 153 7.15 12.72 3.89
CA GLU A 153 8.17 11.83 3.32
C GLU A 153 7.78 10.36 3.34
N ARG A 154 8.45 9.57 2.46
CA ARG A 154 8.26 8.13 2.41
C ARG A 154 9.23 7.44 3.38
N ASN A 155 8.68 7.05 4.52
CA ASN A 155 9.42 6.36 5.55
C ASN A 155 9.19 4.86 5.51
N ILE A 156 10.26 4.10 5.78
CA ILE A 156 10.15 2.67 6.07
C ILE A 156 9.60 2.55 7.49
N ILE A 157 8.53 1.79 7.65
CA ILE A 157 7.98 1.44 8.95
C ILE A 157 8.87 0.36 9.56
N ASP A 158 9.63 0.68 10.60
CA ASP A 158 10.38 -0.29 11.42
C ASP A 158 9.45 -0.76 12.55
N LEU A 159 8.70 -1.81 12.25
CA LEU A 159 7.70 -2.36 13.16
C LEU A 159 8.39 -3.30 14.14
N LYS A 160 8.40 -2.89 15.40
CA LYS A 160 8.89 -3.69 16.53
C LYS A 160 7.77 -3.84 17.55
N TYR A 161 7.30 -5.06 17.74
CA TYR A 161 6.21 -5.35 18.67
C TYR A 161 6.41 -6.74 19.27
N ASN A 162 6.49 -6.83 20.60
CA ASN A 162 6.87 -8.06 21.30
C ASN A 162 8.20 -8.61 20.72
N ASN A 163 8.22 -9.85 20.22
CA ASN A 163 9.38 -10.47 19.58
C ASN A 163 9.36 -10.33 18.04
N LEU A 164 8.40 -9.58 17.48
CA LEU A 164 8.31 -9.31 16.07
C LEU A 164 9.25 -8.14 15.71
N SER A 165 10.02 -8.31 14.64
CA SER A 165 10.76 -7.22 13.99
C SER A 165 10.64 -7.37 12.49
N VAL A 166 9.98 -6.40 11.83
CA VAL A 166 9.80 -6.37 10.38
C VAL A 166 9.84 -4.94 9.86
N LYS A 167 10.50 -4.74 8.74
CA LYS A 167 10.59 -3.45 8.06
C LYS A 167 9.72 -3.44 6.82
N ILE A 168 8.80 -2.51 6.75
CA ILE A 168 7.80 -2.41 5.69
C ILE A 168 8.00 -1.11 4.91
N LEU A 169 8.05 -1.20 3.59
CA LEU A 169 7.88 -0.06 2.70
C LEU A 169 6.40 0.07 2.33
N PRO A 170 5.68 1.04 2.88
CA PRO A 170 4.26 1.23 2.58
C PRO A 170 4.08 1.95 1.24
N LEU A 171 3.15 1.49 0.43
CA LEU A 171 2.70 2.13 -0.81
C LEU A 171 1.17 2.08 -0.87
N ILE A 172 0.55 3.25 -0.96
CA ILE A 172 -0.91 3.34 -1.03
C ILE A 172 -1.33 3.56 -2.48
N CYS A 173 -2.07 2.60 -3.05
CA CYS A 173 -2.73 2.64 -4.36
C CYS A 173 -1.78 3.12 -5.47
N TYR A 174 -2.05 4.28 -6.04
CA TYR A 174 -1.31 4.93 -7.12
C TYR A 174 0.21 5.00 -6.91
N GLU A 175 0.69 4.97 -5.68
CA GLU A 175 2.13 5.01 -5.39
C GLU A 175 2.91 3.83 -5.97
N ILE A 176 2.26 2.68 -6.20
CA ILE A 176 2.89 1.48 -6.77
C ILE A 176 3.35 1.66 -8.22
N ILE A 177 2.79 2.62 -8.96
CA ILE A 177 3.13 2.83 -10.37
C ILE A 177 4.52 3.46 -10.59
N TYR A 178 5.06 4.15 -9.58
CA TYR A 178 6.32 4.88 -9.71
C TYR A 178 7.51 3.93 -9.71
N SER A 179 8.22 3.88 -10.84
CA SER A 179 9.46 3.12 -10.99
C SER A 179 10.68 3.95 -10.62
N GLY A 180 11.65 3.34 -9.93
CA GLY A 180 12.96 3.94 -9.65
C GLY A 180 12.99 5.14 -8.70
N LYS A 181 11.83 5.53 -8.15
CA LYS A 181 11.70 6.68 -7.23
C LYS A 181 11.23 6.31 -5.82
N ILE A 182 10.80 5.07 -5.63
CA ILE A 182 10.24 4.63 -4.34
C ILE A 182 11.30 4.05 -3.39
N PHE A 183 12.46 3.69 -3.91
CA PHE A 183 13.54 3.10 -3.11
C PHE A 183 14.52 4.18 -2.66
N THR A 184 14.22 4.86 -1.55
CA THR A 184 15.15 5.82 -0.92
C THR A 184 16.21 5.10 -0.09
N ASN A 185 15.84 3.93 0.47
CA ASN A 185 16.70 3.02 1.20
C ASN A 185 16.19 1.60 0.97
N SER A 186 17.07 0.68 0.60
CA SER A 186 16.71 -0.73 0.33
C SER A 186 16.62 -1.61 1.57
N ASN A 187 16.76 -1.05 2.76
CA ASN A 187 16.76 -1.80 4.02
C ASN A 187 15.33 -2.02 4.55
N PHE A 188 14.51 -2.71 3.77
CA PHE A 188 13.18 -3.18 4.19
C PHE A 188 13.00 -4.65 3.79
N ASP A 189 12.04 -5.33 4.43
CA ASP A 189 11.76 -6.74 4.20
C ASP A 189 10.69 -6.92 3.13
N TYR A 190 9.61 -6.14 3.19
CA TYR A 190 8.44 -6.24 2.32
C TYR A 190 7.98 -4.89 1.82
N ILE A 191 7.41 -4.86 0.61
CA ILE A 191 6.54 -3.79 0.15
C ILE A 191 5.11 -4.18 0.53
N VAL A 192 4.41 -3.33 1.27
CA VAL A 192 2.99 -3.48 1.53
C VAL A 192 2.25 -2.47 0.67
N ASN A 193 1.45 -2.98 -0.26
CA ASN A 193 0.60 -2.16 -1.13
C ASN A 193 -0.86 -2.37 -0.78
N ILE A 194 -1.51 -1.33 -0.26
CA ILE A 194 -2.96 -1.31 -0.04
C ILE A 194 -3.62 -0.51 -1.16
N SER A 195 -4.80 -0.93 -1.62
CA SER A 195 -5.44 -0.32 -2.77
C SER A 195 -6.96 -0.42 -2.75
N GLU A 196 -7.60 0.58 -3.37
CA GLU A 196 -9.01 0.57 -3.77
C GLU A 196 -9.09 0.53 -5.30
N ASP A 197 -9.28 -0.64 -5.87
CA ASP A 197 -9.31 -0.82 -7.31
C ASP A 197 -10.72 -0.61 -7.92
N GLY A 198 -11.75 -0.46 -7.08
CA GLY A 198 -13.11 -0.18 -7.53
C GLY A 198 -13.25 1.10 -8.35
N TRP A 199 -12.35 2.07 -8.16
CA TRP A 199 -12.29 3.30 -8.97
C TRP A 199 -12.07 3.05 -10.46
N PHE A 200 -11.44 1.95 -10.83
CA PHE A 200 -11.20 1.60 -12.23
C PHE A 200 -12.44 1.03 -12.93
N GLY A 201 -13.49 0.67 -12.17
CA GLY A 201 -14.70 0.07 -12.71
C GLY A 201 -14.40 -1.22 -13.49
N LYS A 202 -15.14 -1.43 -14.60
CA LYS A 202 -14.98 -2.60 -15.47
C LYS A 202 -13.91 -2.41 -16.58
N SER A 203 -12.87 -1.65 -16.29
CA SER A 203 -11.77 -1.42 -17.24
C SER A 203 -10.61 -2.41 -17.03
N ILE A 204 -9.57 -2.32 -17.85
CA ILE A 204 -8.29 -3.05 -17.69
C ILE A 204 -7.44 -2.49 -16.53
N GLY A 205 -7.89 -1.40 -15.89
CA GLY A 205 -7.14 -0.70 -14.82
C GLY A 205 -6.66 -1.59 -13.69
N PRO A 206 -7.50 -2.45 -13.09
CA PRO A 206 -7.09 -3.34 -12.00
C PRO A 206 -5.93 -4.28 -12.38
N GLU A 207 -5.96 -4.85 -13.60
CA GLU A 207 -4.90 -5.74 -14.09
C GLU A 207 -3.60 -4.98 -14.35
N GLN A 208 -3.68 -3.77 -14.90
CA GLN A 208 -2.51 -2.92 -15.08
C GLN A 208 -1.92 -2.51 -13.73
N HIS A 209 -2.76 -2.21 -12.75
CA HIS A 209 -2.34 -1.85 -11.40
C HIS A 209 -1.65 -3.03 -10.68
N LEU A 210 -2.18 -4.24 -10.81
CA LEU A 210 -1.52 -5.47 -10.36
C LEU A 210 -0.16 -5.67 -11.05
N THR A 211 -0.09 -5.43 -12.36
CA THR A 211 1.16 -5.56 -13.13
C THR A 211 2.25 -4.64 -12.61
N HIS A 212 1.91 -3.41 -12.20
CA HIS A 212 2.88 -2.52 -11.54
C HIS A 212 3.41 -3.11 -10.23
N SER A 213 2.59 -3.82 -9.46
CA SER A 213 3.03 -4.52 -8.25
C SER A 213 4.06 -5.62 -8.57
N ILE A 214 3.87 -6.35 -9.67
CA ILE A 214 4.83 -7.36 -10.17
C ILE A 214 6.16 -6.68 -10.52
N PHE A 215 6.15 -5.57 -11.24
CA PHE A 215 7.37 -4.84 -11.56
C PHE A 215 8.08 -4.33 -10.31
N ARG A 216 7.37 -3.85 -9.29
CA ARG A 216 7.99 -3.40 -8.03
C ARG A 216 8.67 -4.55 -7.29
N ALA A 217 8.08 -5.76 -7.31
CA ALA A 217 8.72 -6.94 -6.73
C ALA A 217 10.05 -7.26 -7.42
N ILE A 218 10.06 -7.31 -8.76
CA ILE A 218 11.27 -7.57 -9.57
C ILE A 218 12.31 -6.47 -9.36
N GLU A 219 11.94 -5.21 -9.44
CA GLU A 219 12.83 -4.07 -9.32
C GLU A 219 13.51 -4.00 -7.95
N SER A 220 12.77 -4.26 -6.89
CA SER A 220 13.29 -4.21 -5.52
C SER A 220 14.01 -5.48 -5.10
N GLY A 221 13.68 -6.61 -5.70
CA GLY A 221 14.08 -7.92 -5.19
C GLY A 221 13.41 -8.28 -3.86
N LYS A 222 12.19 -7.78 -3.63
CA LYS A 222 11.42 -7.97 -2.39
C LYS A 222 10.03 -8.49 -2.71
N TYR A 223 9.39 -9.14 -1.72
CA TYR A 223 7.98 -9.44 -1.82
C TYR A 223 7.14 -8.18 -1.88
N VAL A 224 6.10 -8.21 -2.71
CA VAL A 224 4.99 -7.26 -2.65
C VAL A 224 3.78 -7.98 -2.09
N LEU A 225 3.27 -7.45 -0.98
CA LEU A 225 2.08 -7.91 -0.28
C LEU A 225 0.97 -6.91 -0.60
N ARG A 226 0.11 -7.30 -1.55
CA ARG A 226 -0.93 -6.42 -2.07
C ARG A 226 -2.29 -6.80 -1.51
N SER A 227 -2.91 -5.87 -0.78
CA SER A 227 -4.29 -5.94 -0.29
C SER A 227 -5.14 -4.95 -1.07
N ALA A 228 -6.11 -5.44 -1.84
CA ALA A 228 -6.94 -4.62 -2.71
C ALA A 228 -8.43 -4.89 -2.47
N ASN A 229 -9.21 -3.82 -2.24
CA ASN A 229 -10.64 -3.89 -2.33
C ASN A 229 -11.08 -3.84 -3.80
N ASN A 230 -12.05 -4.66 -4.19
CA ASN A 230 -12.56 -4.77 -5.57
C ASN A 230 -11.50 -5.04 -6.64
N GLY A 231 -10.28 -5.38 -6.23
CA GLY A 231 -9.14 -5.71 -7.08
C GLY A 231 -8.59 -7.10 -6.80
N THR A 232 -7.45 -7.42 -7.41
CA THR A 232 -6.73 -8.65 -7.10
C THR A 232 -5.78 -8.41 -5.94
N SER A 233 -6.01 -9.09 -4.80
CA SER A 233 -5.05 -9.19 -3.71
C SER A 233 -4.05 -10.30 -4.00
N ALA A 234 -2.75 -10.07 -3.74
CA ALA A 234 -1.71 -11.01 -4.14
C ALA A 234 -0.47 -10.99 -3.24
N ILE A 235 0.16 -12.14 -3.11
CA ILE A 235 1.53 -12.30 -2.62
C ILE A 235 2.42 -12.51 -3.84
N ILE A 236 3.28 -11.54 -4.12
CA ILE A 236 4.17 -11.53 -5.28
C ILE A 236 5.60 -11.65 -4.76
N ASN A 237 6.31 -12.69 -5.20
CA ASN A 237 7.67 -12.95 -4.75
C ASN A 237 8.70 -12.04 -5.45
N PRO A 238 9.96 -12.00 -4.98
CA PRO A 238 11.01 -11.14 -5.54
C PRO A 238 11.35 -11.38 -7.02
N LEU A 239 10.89 -12.46 -7.62
CA LEU A 239 11.05 -12.78 -9.04
C LEU A 239 9.83 -12.35 -9.88
N GLY A 240 8.82 -11.71 -9.26
CA GLY A 240 7.61 -11.28 -9.92
C GLY A 240 6.56 -12.39 -10.10
N VAL A 241 6.75 -13.55 -9.47
CA VAL A 241 5.76 -14.63 -9.53
C VAL A 241 4.69 -14.41 -8.46
N ILE A 242 3.43 -14.49 -8.86
CA ILE A 242 2.29 -14.50 -7.93
C ILE A 242 2.22 -15.90 -7.30
N GLU A 243 2.54 -15.99 -6.01
CA GLU A 243 2.51 -17.24 -5.26
C GLU A 243 1.09 -17.59 -4.78
N GLN A 244 0.34 -16.57 -4.36
CA GLN A 244 -1.06 -16.70 -3.95
C GLN A 244 -1.83 -15.45 -4.37
N LYS A 245 -3.12 -15.59 -4.65
CA LYS A 245 -4.01 -14.46 -4.95
C LYS A 245 -5.45 -14.74 -4.54
N VAL A 246 -6.19 -13.66 -4.30
CA VAL A 246 -7.65 -13.61 -4.33
C VAL A 246 -8.02 -12.80 -5.57
N ASP A 247 -8.85 -13.37 -6.43
CA ASP A 247 -9.22 -12.74 -7.69
C ASP A 247 -10.10 -11.49 -7.48
N ILE A 248 -10.13 -10.65 -8.50
CA ILE A 248 -10.94 -9.43 -8.55
C ILE A 248 -12.41 -9.72 -8.18
N ASN A 249 -13.02 -8.81 -7.42
CA ASN A 249 -14.39 -8.90 -6.94
C ASN A 249 -14.69 -10.15 -6.10
N LYS A 250 -13.68 -10.70 -5.42
CA LYS A 250 -13.83 -11.77 -4.44
C LYS A 250 -13.32 -11.31 -3.09
N SER A 251 -13.99 -11.76 -2.03
CA SER A 251 -13.53 -11.59 -0.65
C SER A 251 -12.85 -12.85 -0.13
N GLY A 252 -11.89 -12.65 0.77
CA GLY A 252 -11.10 -13.72 1.38
C GLY A 252 -9.74 -13.24 1.84
N TYR A 253 -8.85 -14.15 2.15
CA TYR A 253 -7.47 -13.84 2.54
C TYR A 253 -6.47 -14.84 1.98
N ILE A 254 -5.21 -14.43 1.98
CA ILE A 254 -4.03 -15.24 1.67
C ILE A 254 -2.96 -14.97 2.72
N ASP A 255 -2.15 -15.99 3.03
CA ASP A 255 -1.15 -15.94 4.10
C ASP A 255 0.27 -16.09 3.57
N LEU A 256 1.15 -15.13 3.86
CA LEU A 256 2.59 -15.32 3.74
C LEU A 256 3.10 -15.99 5.03
N ILE A 257 3.59 -17.22 4.91
CA ILE A 257 4.14 -18.03 6.01
C ILE A 257 5.65 -18.30 5.85
N GLU A 258 6.15 -18.13 4.63
CA GLU A 258 7.56 -18.33 4.28
C GLU A 258 8.01 -17.20 3.36
N SER A 259 9.25 -16.77 3.49
CA SER A 259 9.82 -15.75 2.60
C SER A 259 11.15 -16.20 2.03
N ARG A 260 11.42 -15.80 0.78
CA ARG A 260 12.70 -16.00 0.11
C ARG A 260 13.43 -14.66 0.10
N LYS A 261 14.67 -14.66 0.54
CA LYS A 261 15.53 -13.48 0.37
C LYS A 261 16.35 -13.62 -0.90
N ILE A 262 16.33 -12.58 -1.72
CA ILE A 262 17.30 -12.39 -2.78
C ILE A 262 18.09 -11.11 -2.50
N GLU A 263 19.25 -10.98 -3.11
CA GLU A 263 20.03 -9.75 -3.00
C GLU A 263 19.29 -8.56 -3.61
N THR A 264 19.51 -7.39 -3.04
CA THR A 264 18.96 -6.13 -3.56
C THR A 264 19.46 -5.91 -4.98
N THR A 265 18.52 -5.68 -5.91
CA THR A 265 18.83 -5.52 -7.33
C THR A 265 19.67 -4.27 -7.60
N LEU A 266 20.38 -4.25 -8.72
CA LEU A 266 21.08 -3.05 -9.18
C LEU A 266 20.11 -1.89 -9.39
N PHE A 267 18.90 -2.20 -9.89
CA PHE A 267 17.89 -1.19 -10.12
C PHE A 267 17.40 -0.56 -8.80
N ALA A 268 17.21 -1.34 -7.74
CA ALA A 268 16.87 -0.80 -6.42
C ALA A 268 17.96 0.10 -5.84
N LYS A 269 19.25 -0.17 -6.16
CA LYS A 269 20.40 0.63 -5.70
C LYS A 269 20.55 1.95 -6.48
N PHE A 270 20.36 1.92 -7.78
CA PHE A 270 20.70 3.03 -8.67
C PHE A 270 19.49 3.70 -9.32
N GLY A 271 18.34 3.02 -9.35
CA GLY A 271 17.12 3.52 -9.97
C GLY A 271 17.33 3.96 -11.43
N ASN A 272 16.69 5.04 -11.82
CA ASN A 272 16.76 5.59 -13.17
C ASN A 272 18.16 6.14 -13.55
N LYS A 273 19.14 6.20 -12.65
CA LYS A 273 20.52 6.58 -12.98
C LYS A 273 21.16 5.56 -13.95
N ILE A 274 20.73 4.28 -13.89
CA ILE A 274 21.17 3.24 -14.84
C ILE A 274 20.84 3.65 -16.28
N PHE A 275 19.63 4.15 -16.52
CA PHE A 275 19.22 4.62 -17.84
C PHE A 275 20.08 5.78 -18.33
N GLY A 276 20.38 6.75 -17.47
CA GLY A 276 21.30 7.85 -17.78
C GLY A 276 22.70 7.34 -18.17
N PHE A 277 23.22 6.35 -17.43
CA PHE A 277 24.52 5.72 -17.78
C PHE A 277 24.48 5.01 -19.13
N ILE A 278 23.41 4.26 -19.43
CA ILE A 278 23.24 3.57 -20.73
C ILE A 278 23.21 4.58 -21.88
N ILE A 279 22.50 5.71 -21.73
CA ILE A 279 22.47 6.78 -22.74
C ILE A 279 23.87 7.35 -22.96
N LEU A 280 24.61 7.67 -21.90
CA LEU A 280 25.96 8.20 -22.01
C LEU A 280 26.90 7.20 -22.68
N LEU A 281 26.83 5.93 -22.35
CA LEU A 281 27.58 4.87 -23.01
C LEU A 281 27.25 4.78 -24.52
N TYR A 282 25.96 4.84 -24.85
CA TYR A 282 25.51 4.79 -26.23
C TYR A 282 26.04 5.98 -27.04
N ILE A 283 25.96 7.18 -26.50
CA ILE A 283 26.51 8.39 -27.09
C ILE A 283 28.03 8.24 -27.30
N PHE A 284 28.75 7.78 -26.29
CA PHE A 284 30.19 7.53 -26.37
C PHE A 284 30.54 6.54 -27.48
N LEU A 285 29.81 5.44 -27.60
CA LEU A 285 30.02 4.44 -28.66
C LEU A 285 29.79 5.03 -30.05
N ILE A 286 28.73 5.84 -30.26
CA ILE A 286 28.47 6.51 -31.55
C ILE A 286 29.66 7.39 -31.97
N PHE A 287 30.16 8.21 -31.04
CA PHE A 287 31.30 9.08 -31.35
C PHE A 287 32.60 8.30 -31.61
N SER A 288 32.85 7.23 -30.83
CA SER A 288 34.00 6.38 -31.01
C SER A 288 34.00 5.66 -32.38
N PHE A 289 32.86 5.08 -32.78
CA PHE A 289 32.73 4.43 -34.08
C PHE A 289 32.79 5.42 -35.24
N LYS A 290 32.26 6.65 -35.08
CA LYS A 290 32.36 7.69 -36.08
C LYS A 290 33.81 8.12 -36.31
N LYS A 291 34.62 8.22 -35.23
CA LYS A 291 36.04 8.53 -35.32
C LYS A 291 36.80 7.44 -36.08
N LEU A 292 36.59 6.15 -35.68
CA LEU A 292 37.23 5.00 -36.35
C LEU A 292 36.89 4.84 -37.84
N ARG A 293 35.72 5.34 -38.27
CA ARG A 293 35.32 5.30 -39.70
C ARG A 293 35.90 6.45 -40.54
N ASN A 294 36.36 7.52 -39.90
CA ASN A 294 36.92 8.69 -40.54
C ASN A 294 38.46 8.69 -40.53
N GLU A 295 39.07 7.70 -39.89
CA GLU A 295 40.49 7.33 -39.99
C GLU A 295 40.65 6.22 -41.05
#